data_1087df66e0034bb264af955fac3e5aa1
#
_entry.id   1087df66e0034bb264af955fac3e5aa1
#
_cell.length_a   1.000
_cell.length_b   1.000
_cell.length_c   1.000
_cell.angle_alpha   90.00
_cell.angle_beta   90.00
_cell.angle_gamma   90.00
#
_symmetry.space_group_name_H-M   'P 1'
#
loop_
_entity.id
_entity.type
_entity.pdbx_description
1 polymer ?
#
loop_
_entity_poly.entity_id
_entity_poly.type
_entity_poly.pdbx_seq_one_letter_code
_entity_poly.pdbx_strand_id
1 'polypeptide(L)'
;MDYSDLDAGTWPYQLTKALHRDMYPTLEPSNPELAANGRTVLITGVSGGVGKAIAEAWAIAGAAGIVLTGRKTDVLNDVATEIKVARSSLKVLVHPADLRSEDSVKELWDRAKATIGKIDVLINDAGTMNYAPTGDIEPSQWWNDFEVNVKGSYLMCHYFLGQAGGEGTIITVGSGAAGSTFPNMSSYISSKLAQIKFMEFIHVEHPGVRVFTLLPGLLKTEMTAKEYLPFARDDPMLTGGMSLFLCTHRADWLRGGIMSVNWDIEEMEEHQEEIVREGRNKLSFVNARLGKGGHPWA
;
A
#
# COMPACT_ATOMS: atom_id res chain seq x y z
N MET A 1 9.38 17.30 19.61
CA MET A 1 9.56 17.47 18.16
C MET A 1 9.65 18.95 17.86
N ASP A 2 10.56 19.35 17.02
CA ASP A 2 10.59 20.72 16.49
C ASP A 2 9.51 20.83 15.40
N TYR A 3 8.55 21.72 15.57
CA TYR A 3 7.48 21.98 14.61
C TYR A 3 7.81 23.11 13.63
N SER A 4 9.06 23.56 13.59
CA SER A 4 9.52 24.62 12.66
C SER A 4 9.60 24.11 11.22
N ASP A 5 9.83 22.81 11.02
CA ASP A 5 9.81 22.13 9.73
C ASP A 5 8.72 21.04 9.71
N LEU A 6 7.59 21.35 9.08
CA LEU A 6 6.46 20.44 8.95
C LEU A 6 6.73 19.28 7.96
N ASP A 7 7.82 19.31 7.22
CA ASP A 7 8.25 18.26 6.31
C ASP A 7 9.30 17.33 6.93
N ALA A 8 9.73 17.61 8.17
CA ALA A 8 10.72 16.81 8.89
C ALA A 8 10.37 15.32 9.01
N GLY A 9 9.07 14.98 9.03
CA GLY A 9 8.58 13.61 9.04
C GLY A 9 8.68 12.88 7.70
N THR A 10 8.85 13.62 6.59
CA THR A 10 8.87 13.07 5.22
C THR A 10 10.27 13.05 4.62
N TRP A 11 11.09 14.09 4.87
CA TRP A 11 12.46 14.19 4.34
C TRP A 11 13.32 12.93 4.49
N PRO A 12 13.29 12.20 5.61
CA PRO A 12 14.10 10.97 5.75
C PRO A 12 13.78 9.87 4.74
N TYR A 13 12.62 9.94 4.09
CA TYR A 13 12.13 8.95 3.14
C TYR A 13 12.02 9.51 1.72
N GLN A 14 12.49 10.74 1.49
CA GLN A 14 12.39 11.42 0.20
C GLN A 14 13.55 11.00 -0.72
N LEU A 15 13.22 10.51 -1.92
CA LEU A 15 14.19 10.11 -2.95
C LEU A 15 14.39 11.21 -3.98
N THR A 16 13.33 11.91 -4.37
CA THR A 16 13.32 12.97 -5.39
C THR A 16 13.49 14.36 -4.76
N LYS A 17 13.93 15.34 -5.54
CA LYS A 17 14.05 16.73 -5.07
C LYS A 17 12.68 17.37 -4.87
N ALA A 18 11.76 17.11 -5.83
CA ALA A 18 10.39 17.53 -5.70
C ALA A 18 9.67 16.65 -4.66
N LEU A 19 8.93 17.29 -3.75
CA LEU A 19 8.12 16.62 -2.73
C LEU A 19 6.66 16.95 -2.98
N HIS A 20 5.86 15.93 -3.35
CA HIS A 20 4.43 16.08 -3.55
C HIS A 20 3.66 15.78 -2.28
N ARG A 21 2.73 16.66 -1.92
CA ARG A 21 1.77 16.49 -0.82
C ARG A 21 0.32 16.53 -1.32
N ASP A 22 0.12 17.14 -2.46
CA ASP A 22 -1.17 17.26 -3.14
C ASP A 22 -1.10 16.57 -4.49
N MET A 23 -2.28 16.29 -5.07
CA MET A 23 -2.38 15.69 -6.39
C MET A 23 -1.68 16.53 -7.45
N TYR A 24 -1.01 15.85 -8.38
CA TYR A 24 -0.37 16.47 -9.53
C TYR A 24 -0.73 15.72 -10.83
N PRO A 25 -0.56 16.34 -12.02
CA PRO A 25 -1.16 15.84 -13.26
C PRO A 25 -0.88 14.38 -13.60
N THR A 26 0.35 13.91 -13.31
CA THR A 26 0.75 12.52 -13.59
C THR A 26 -0.05 11.50 -12.80
N LEU A 27 -0.48 11.82 -11.58
CA LEU A 27 -1.23 10.93 -10.70
C LEU A 27 -2.74 11.20 -10.66
N GLU A 28 -3.26 12.21 -11.39
CA GLU A 28 -4.69 12.48 -11.44
C GLU A 28 -5.47 11.25 -11.92
N PRO A 29 -6.46 10.74 -11.15
CA PRO A 29 -7.23 9.55 -11.56
C PRO A 29 -8.01 9.71 -12.87
N SER A 30 -8.25 10.94 -13.29
CA SER A 30 -8.85 11.29 -14.59
C SER A 30 -7.86 11.29 -15.75
N ASN A 31 -6.55 11.18 -15.48
CA ASN A 31 -5.53 11.09 -16.51
C ASN A 31 -5.75 9.83 -17.37
N PRO A 32 -5.93 9.97 -18.71
CA PRO A 32 -6.16 8.83 -19.60
C PRO A 32 -5.08 7.75 -19.55
N GLU A 33 -3.83 8.11 -19.22
CA GLU A 33 -2.73 7.16 -19.06
C GLU A 33 -2.92 6.22 -17.86
N LEU A 34 -3.71 6.63 -16.87
CA LEU A 34 -4.04 5.86 -15.68
C LEU A 34 -5.36 5.08 -15.80
N ALA A 35 -6.00 5.09 -16.98
CA ALA A 35 -7.30 4.47 -17.16
C ALA A 35 -7.31 3.00 -16.74
N ALA A 36 -8.26 2.65 -15.87
CA ALA A 36 -8.46 1.30 -15.34
C ALA A 36 -9.54 0.51 -16.11
N ASN A 37 -9.84 0.90 -17.34
CA ASN A 37 -10.89 0.32 -18.15
C ASN A 37 -10.75 -1.21 -18.28
N GLY A 38 -11.82 -1.94 -17.95
CA GLY A 38 -11.88 -3.39 -18.00
C GLY A 38 -11.22 -4.09 -16.80
N ARG A 39 -10.47 -3.40 -15.96
CA ARG A 39 -9.80 -3.98 -14.79
C ARG A 39 -10.72 -4.11 -13.59
N THR A 40 -10.46 -5.15 -12.80
CA THR A 40 -11.13 -5.43 -11.55
C THR A 40 -10.12 -5.36 -10.40
N VAL A 41 -10.51 -4.73 -9.29
CA VAL A 41 -9.63 -4.54 -8.12
C VAL A 41 -10.32 -5.00 -6.84
N LEU A 42 -9.56 -5.64 -5.96
CA LEU A 42 -9.94 -5.93 -4.58
C LEU A 42 -9.11 -5.07 -3.64
N ILE A 43 -9.77 -4.29 -2.79
CA ILE A 43 -9.14 -3.35 -1.87
C ILE A 43 -9.51 -3.74 -0.45
N THR A 44 -8.50 -3.99 0.40
CA THR A 44 -8.70 -4.22 1.83
C THR A 44 -8.57 -2.92 2.61
N GLY A 45 -9.18 -2.83 3.81
CA GLY A 45 -9.01 -1.65 4.67
C GLY A 45 -9.83 -0.42 4.26
N VAL A 46 -10.84 -0.58 3.44
CA VAL A 46 -11.64 0.53 2.88
C VAL A 46 -12.40 1.35 3.94
N SER A 47 -12.49 0.88 5.17
CA SER A 47 -13.07 1.65 6.29
C SER A 47 -12.20 2.83 6.75
N GLY A 48 -10.97 2.96 6.24
CA GLY A 48 -10.01 4.04 6.54
C GLY A 48 -9.79 4.97 5.38
N GLY A 49 -9.19 6.16 5.64
CA GLY A 49 -9.03 7.22 4.66
C GLY A 49 -8.25 6.83 3.41
N VAL A 50 -7.20 5.99 3.54
CA VAL A 50 -6.37 5.54 2.40
C VAL A 50 -7.16 4.61 1.49
N GLY A 51 -7.75 3.54 2.03
CA GLY A 51 -8.50 2.56 1.23
C GLY A 51 -9.72 3.18 0.54
N LYS A 52 -10.39 4.15 1.19
CA LYS A 52 -11.47 4.93 0.58
C LYS A 52 -10.97 5.73 -0.62
N ALA A 53 -9.88 6.50 -0.47
CA ALA A 53 -9.31 7.30 -1.56
C ALA A 53 -8.85 6.43 -2.74
N ILE A 54 -8.28 5.25 -2.46
CA ILE A 54 -7.95 4.28 -3.51
C ILE A 54 -9.22 3.84 -4.26
N ALA A 55 -10.30 3.49 -3.55
CA ALA A 55 -11.55 3.08 -4.18
C ALA A 55 -12.16 4.18 -5.06
N GLU A 56 -12.13 5.44 -4.60
CA GLU A 56 -12.56 6.62 -5.36
C GLU A 56 -11.72 6.81 -6.62
N ALA A 57 -10.39 6.76 -6.51
CA ALA A 57 -9.48 6.91 -7.66
C ALA A 57 -9.74 5.83 -8.73
N TRP A 58 -9.93 4.57 -8.31
CA TRP A 58 -10.23 3.47 -9.24
C TRP A 58 -11.59 3.61 -9.92
N ALA A 59 -12.60 4.13 -9.20
CA ALA A 59 -13.89 4.43 -9.80
C ALA A 59 -13.79 5.54 -10.84
N ILE A 60 -13.08 6.64 -10.54
CA ILE A 60 -12.82 7.75 -11.47
C ILE A 60 -12.04 7.26 -12.70
N ALA A 61 -10.99 6.46 -12.51
CA ALA A 61 -10.18 5.89 -13.59
C ALA A 61 -10.90 4.85 -14.45
N GLY A 62 -12.14 4.48 -14.10
CA GLY A 62 -12.98 3.66 -14.95
C GLY A 62 -12.89 2.16 -14.73
N ALA A 63 -12.55 1.69 -13.54
CA ALA A 63 -12.56 0.27 -13.20
C ALA A 63 -13.87 -0.43 -13.60
N ALA A 64 -13.79 -1.68 -14.03
CA ALA A 64 -14.95 -2.51 -14.37
C ALA A 64 -15.64 -3.10 -13.13
N GLY A 65 -14.85 -3.40 -12.09
CA GLY A 65 -15.36 -3.95 -10.84
C GLY A 65 -14.44 -3.63 -9.67
N ILE A 66 -15.04 -3.35 -8.52
CA ILE A 66 -14.34 -3.08 -7.26
C ILE A 66 -14.92 -3.96 -6.16
N VAL A 67 -14.06 -4.69 -5.46
CA VAL A 67 -14.40 -5.40 -4.22
C VAL A 67 -13.88 -4.57 -3.06
N LEU A 68 -14.79 -4.19 -2.16
CA LEU A 68 -14.51 -3.43 -0.96
C LEU A 68 -14.58 -4.33 0.25
N THR A 69 -13.48 -4.45 1.02
CA THR A 69 -13.48 -5.23 2.24
C THR A 69 -12.85 -4.50 3.42
N GLY A 70 -13.35 -4.81 4.59
CA GLY A 70 -12.98 -4.27 5.89
C GLY A 70 -13.90 -4.85 6.95
N ARG A 71 -13.85 -4.36 8.18
CA ARG A 71 -14.64 -4.92 9.29
C ARG A 71 -16.01 -4.25 9.49
N LYS A 72 -16.14 -2.98 9.08
CA LYS A 72 -17.32 -2.14 9.35
C LYS A 72 -18.22 -2.08 8.12
N THR A 73 -19.24 -2.95 8.06
CA THR A 73 -20.13 -3.07 6.90
C THR A 73 -20.80 -1.76 6.50
N ASP A 74 -21.26 -0.98 7.47
CA ASP A 74 -21.95 0.29 7.21
C ASP A 74 -21.02 1.27 6.47
N VAL A 75 -19.78 1.42 6.94
CA VAL A 75 -18.77 2.28 6.29
C VAL A 75 -18.45 1.79 4.87
N LEU A 76 -18.37 0.47 4.67
CA LEU A 76 -18.14 -0.09 3.34
C LEU A 76 -19.29 0.22 2.37
N ASN A 77 -20.54 0.19 2.86
CA ASN A 77 -21.72 0.53 2.07
C ASN A 77 -21.77 2.02 1.73
N ASP A 78 -21.36 2.90 2.65
CA ASP A 78 -21.26 4.33 2.40
C ASP A 78 -20.26 4.61 1.27
N VAL A 79 -19.06 4.02 1.34
CA VAL A 79 -18.04 4.13 0.28
C VAL A 79 -18.56 3.57 -1.04
N ALA A 80 -19.25 2.40 -1.02
CA ALA A 80 -19.83 1.82 -2.23
C ALA A 80 -20.87 2.75 -2.87
N THR A 81 -21.63 3.45 -2.06
CA THR A 81 -22.62 4.43 -2.54
C THR A 81 -21.93 5.62 -3.19
N GLU A 82 -20.92 6.19 -2.53
CA GLU A 82 -20.17 7.34 -3.04
C GLU A 82 -19.49 7.04 -4.38
N ILE A 83 -18.76 5.92 -4.50
CA ILE A 83 -18.07 5.57 -5.75
C ILE A 83 -19.02 5.24 -6.91
N LYS A 84 -20.23 4.75 -6.62
CA LYS A 84 -21.27 4.52 -7.64
C LYS A 84 -21.88 5.82 -8.17
N VAL A 85 -21.84 6.90 -7.38
CA VAL A 85 -22.24 8.23 -7.87
C VAL A 85 -21.29 8.70 -8.97
N ALA A 86 -19.98 8.47 -8.80
CA ALA A 86 -18.97 8.80 -9.81
C ALA A 86 -19.12 7.94 -11.08
N ARG A 87 -19.57 6.69 -10.95
CA ARG A 87 -19.75 5.77 -12.08
C ARG A 87 -20.88 4.76 -11.84
N SER A 88 -22.05 5.04 -12.37
CA SER A 88 -23.26 4.21 -12.18
C SER A 88 -23.16 2.79 -12.76
N SER A 89 -22.32 2.57 -13.79
CA SER A 89 -22.08 1.25 -14.41
C SER A 89 -21.06 0.38 -13.68
N LEU A 90 -20.40 0.90 -12.63
CA LEU A 90 -19.38 0.19 -11.85
C LEU A 90 -20.00 -0.99 -11.09
N LYS A 91 -19.44 -2.18 -11.25
CA LYS A 91 -19.79 -3.32 -10.42
C LYS A 91 -19.07 -3.21 -9.07
N VAL A 92 -19.82 -3.18 -7.98
CA VAL A 92 -19.27 -3.10 -6.63
C VAL A 92 -19.76 -4.26 -5.80
N LEU A 93 -18.82 -5.01 -5.22
CA LEU A 93 -19.07 -5.98 -4.18
C LEU A 93 -18.60 -5.44 -2.84
N VAL A 94 -19.49 -5.33 -1.87
CA VAL A 94 -19.16 -5.12 -0.45
C VAL A 94 -19.18 -6.45 0.26
N HIS A 95 -18.05 -6.82 0.89
CA HIS A 95 -17.98 -8.03 1.70
C HIS A 95 -17.10 -7.79 2.93
N PRO A 96 -17.67 -7.77 4.14
CA PRO A 96 -16.88 -7.62 5.36
C PRO A 96 -16.06 -8.88 5.62
N ALA A 97 -14.78 -8.71 6.01
CA ALA A 97 -13.89 -9.82 6.34
C ALA A 97 -12.94 -9.49 7.49
N ASP A 98 -12.69 -10.48 8.34
CA ASP A 98 -11.57 -10.47 9.29
C ASP A 98 -10.36 -11.16 8.65
N LEU A 99 -9.36 -10.38 8.29
CA LEU A 99 -8.17 -10.89 7.60
C LEU A 99 -7.29 -11.81 8.48
N ARG A 100 -7.56 -11.90 9.79
CA ARG A 100 -6.88 -12.84 10.69
C ARG A 100 -7.43 -14.27 10.55
N SER A 101 -8.65 -14.41 10.01
CA SER A 101 -9.33 -15.68 9.79
C SER A 101 -9.20 -16.12 8.34
N GLU A 102 -8.59 -17.28 8.12
CA GLU A 102 -8.46 -17.88 6.79
C GLU A 102 -9.83 -18.18 6.16
N ASP A 103 -10.79 -18.72 6.95
CA ASP A 103 -12.15 -19.00 6.46
C ASP A 103 -12.84 -17.72 5.98
N SER A 104 -12.69 -16.61 6.71
CA SER A 104 -13.26 -15.32 6.33
C SER A 104 -12.63 -14.77 5.04
N VAL A 105 -11.32 -14.92 4.88
CA VAL A 105 -10.63 -14.53 3.66
C VAL A 105 -11.04 -15.42 2.48
N LYS A 106 -11.15 -16.73 2.70
CA LYS A 106 -11.60 -17.66 1.66
C LYS A 106 -13.01 -17.32 1.19
N GLU A 107 -13.94 -17.06 2.12
CA GLU A 107 -15.30 -16.66 1.77
C GLU A 107 -15.32 -15.36 0.94
N LEU A 108 -14.54 -14.36 1.33
CA LEU A 108 -14.38 -13.13 0.55
C LEU A 108 -13.95 -13.42 -0.90
N TRP A 109 -12.94 -14.27 -1.11
CA TRP A 109 -12.46 -14.63 -2.45
C TRP A 109 -13.48 -15.45 -3.26
N ASP A 110 -14.18 -16.38 -2.63
CA ASP A 110 -15.26 -17.14 -3.27
C ASP A 110 -16.39 -16.19 -3.72
N ARG A 111 -16.78 -15.23 -2.89
CA ARG A 111 -17.77 -14.20 -3.23
C ARG A 111 -17.30 -13.25 -4.31
N ALA A 112 -16.03 -12.79 -4.25
CA ALA A 112 -15.45 -11.95 -5.27
C ALA A 112 -15.45 -12.64 -6.64
N LYS A 113 -15.03 -13.90 -6.70
CA LYS A 113 -15.05 -14.74 -7.91
C LYS A 113 -16.47 -14.90 -8.47
N ALA A 114 -17.46 -15.17 -7.61
CA ALA A 114 -18.84 -15.38 -8.04
C ALA A 114 -19.52 -14.08 -8.55
N THR A 115 -19.17 -12.92 -8.01
CA THR A 115 -19.87 -11.65 -8.28
C THR A 115 -19.16 -10.79 -9.32
N ILE A 116 -17.84 -10.69 -9.21
CA ILE A 116 -16.98 -9.82 -10.07
C ILE A 116 -16.29 -10.65 -11.14
N GLY A 117 -15.87 -11.87 -10.83
CA GLY A 117 -15.06 -12.73 -11.68
C GLY A 117 -13.58 -12.71 -11.26
N LYS A 118 -12.66 -12.78 -12.23
CA LYS A 118 -11.22 -12.67 -11.99
C LYS A 118 -10.90 -11.30 -11.40
N ILE A 119 -10.06 -11.26 -10.40
CA ILE A 119 -9.51 -10.02 -9.84
C ILE A 119 -8.13 -9.79 -10.46
N ASP A 120 -7.96 -8.66 -11.15
CA ASP A 120 -6.72 -8.31 -11.84
C ASP A 120 -5.71 -7.65 -10.89
N VAL A 121 -6.20 -6.93 -9.87
CA VAL A 121 -5.38 -6.16 -8.95
C VAL A 121 -5.83 -6.41 -7.51
N LEU A 122 -4.88 -6.75 -6.65
CA LEU A 122 -5.05 -6.81 -5.20
C LEU A 122 -4.35 -5.61 -4.56
N ILE A 123 -5.07 -4.82 -3.77
CA ILE A 123 -4.51 -3.74 -2.96
C ILE A 123 -4.70 -4.07 -1.48
N ASN A 124 -3.59 -4.43 -0.82
CA ASN A 124 -3.53 -4.69 0.62
C ASN A 124 -3.29 -3.38 1.37
N ASP A 125 -4.37 -2.68 1.74
CA ASP A 125 -4.31 -1.46 2.56
C ASP A 125 -4.63 -1.73 4.03
N ALA A 126 -5.41 -2.76 4.35
CA ALA A 126 -5.78 -3.08 5.73
C ALA A 126 -4.55 -3.19 6.64
N GLY A 127 -4.62 -2.50 7.76
CA GLY A 127 -3.57 -2.53 8.77
C GLY A 127 -4.09 -2.11 10.14
N THR A 128 -3.30 -2.44 11.17
CA THR A 128 -3.49 -1.98 12.55
C THR A 128 -2.18 -1.48 13.12
N MET A 129 -2.28 -0.58 14.08
CA MET A 129 -1.17 -0.07 14.86
C MET A 129 -1.58 0.01 16.32
N ASN A 130 -0.87 -0.71 17.17
CA ASN A 130 -0.94 -0.56 18.62
C ASN A 130 0.22 0.32 19.08
N TYR A 131 -0.06 1.26 19.97
CA TYR A 131 0.87 2.30 20.36
C TYR A 131 1.11 2.26 21.86
N ALA A 132 2.19 1.59 22.30
CA ALA A 132 2.64 1.53 23.69
C ALA A 132 4.11 1.05 23.76
N PRO A 133 4.84 1.35 24.86
CA PRO A 133 6.16 0.77 25.12
C PRO A 133 6.11 -0.75 25.11
N THR A 134 7.19 -1.40 24.65
CA THR A 134 7.24 -2.87 24.48
C THR A 134 6.94 -3.64 25.78
N GLY A 135 7.26 -3.11 26.96
CA GLY A 135 6.95 -3.75 28.23
C GLY A 135 5.52 -3.54 28.73
N ASP A 136 4.80 -2.56 28.20
CA ASP A 136 3.49 -2.13 28.70
C ASP A 136 2.34 -2.61 27.80
N ILE A 137 2.63 -2.96 26.55
CA ILE A 137 1.63 -3.47 25.62
C ILE A 137 1.29 -4.93 25.93
N GLU A 138 0.00 -5.26 26.00
CA GLU A 138 -0.44 -6.64 26.16
C GLU A 138 0.02 -7.53 24.99
N PRO A 139 0.55 -8.76 25.24
CA PRO A 139 1.05 -9.64 24.20
C PRO A 139 0.06 -9.87 23.04
N SER A 140 -1.20 -10.05 23.35
CA SER A 140 -2.26 -10.24 22.32
C SER A 140 -2.45 -9.00 21.45
N GLN A 141 -2.31 -7.80 21.99
CA GLN A 141 -2.37 -6.56 21.22
C GLN A 141 -1.13 -6.39 20.34
N TRP A 142 0.05 -6.73 20.87
CA TRP A 142 1.29 -6.69 20.11
C TRP A 142 1.23 -7.62 18.90
N TRP A 143 0.79 -8.87 19.10
CA TRP A 143 0.65 -9.87 18.02
C TRP A 143 -0.48 -9.54 17.04
N ASN A 144 -1.53 -8.83 17.45
CA ASN A 144 -2.59 -8.43 16.55
C ASN A 144 -2.09 -7.62 15.34
N ASP A 145 -1.04 -6.80 15.49
CA ASP A 145 -0.45 -6.09 14.35
C ASP A 145 0.18 -7.07 13.35
N PHE A 146 0.81 -8.15 13.82
CA PHE A 146 1.32 -9.21 12.92
C PHE A 146 0.19 -10.03 12.30
N GLU A 147 -0.85 -10.35 13.05
CA GLU A 147 -1.99 -11.09 12.51
C GLU A 147 -2.70 -10.33 11.38
N VAL A 148 -2.89 -9.03 11.53
CA VAL A 148 -3.54 -8.23 10.50
C VAL A 148 -2.56 -7.86 9.39
N ASN A 149 -1.42 -7.26 9.72
CA ASN A 149 -0.52 -6.67 8.74
C ASN A 149 0.28 -7.73 7.96
N VAL A 150 0.67 -8.82 8.60
CA VAL A 150 1.51 -9.87 7.98
C VAL A 150 0.67 -11.07 7.55
N LYS A 151 0.02 -11.77 8.50
CA LYS A 151 -0.79 -12.95 8.18
C LYS A 151 -1.95 -12.61 7.25
N GLY A 152 -2.67 -11.50 7.52
CA GLY A 152 -3.74 -11.03 6.66
C GLY A 152 -3.28 -10.75 5.23
N SER A 153 -2.17 -10.03 5.07
CA SER A 153 -1.58 -9.79 3.75
C SER A 153 -1.13 -11.08 3.06
N TYR A 154 -0.54 -12.03 3.82
CA TYR A 154 -0.19 -13.35 3.29
C TYR A 154 -1.42 -14.09 2.76
N LEU A 155 -2.49 -14.19 3.55
CA LEU A 155 -3.72 -14.86 3.14
C LEU A 155 -4.34 -14.23 1.89
N MET A 156 -4.41 -12.90 1.83
CA MET A 156 -4.91 -12.19 0.66
C MET A 156 -4.07 -12.49 -0.60
N CYS A 157 -2.73 -12.45 -0.47
CA CYS A 157 -1.82 -12.79 -1.57
C CYS A 157 -1.93 -14.26 -1.98
N HIS A 158 -2.05 -15.20 -1.02
CA HIS A 158 -2.19 -16.63 -1.28
C HIS A 158 -3.39 -16.92 -2.19
N TYR A 159 -4.56 -16.41 -1.84
CA TYR A 159 -5.76 -16.60 -2.64
C TYR A 159 -5.72 -15.83 -3.96
N PHE A 160 -5.12 -14.64 -4.00
CA PHE A 160 -4.89 -13.91 -5.25
C PHE A 160 -4.04 -14.73 -6.22
N LEU A 161 -2.89 -15.22 -5.78
CA LEU A 161 -1.97 -16.01 -6.60
C LEU A 161 -2.63 -17.31 -7.10
N GLY A 162 -3.48 -17.93 -6.28
CA GLY A 162 -4.23 -19.13 -6.66
C GLY A 162 -5.21 -18.91 -7.82
N GLN A 163 -5.74 -17.69 -8.00
CA GLN A 163 -6.67 -17.38 -9.09
C GLN A 163 -6.03 -16.58 -10.24
N ALA A 164 -4.83 -16.01 -10.04
CA ALA A 164 -4.21 -15.08 -10.96
C ALA A 164 -3.73 -15.73 -12.27
N GLY A 165 -3.45 -17.04 -12.25
CA GLY A 165 -2.92 -17.74 -13.43
C GLY A 165 -1.52 -17.29 -13.84
N GLY A 166 -0.74 -16.77 -12.88
CA GLY A 166 0.62 -16.27 -13.10
C GLY A 166 0.70 -14.81 -13.54
N GLU A 167 -0.40 -14.11 -13.65
CA GLU A 167 -0.48 -12.70 -14.08
C GLU A 167 -1.32 -11.86 -13.10
N GLY A 168 -1.10 -10.56 -13.07
CA GLY A 168 -1.85 -9.61 -12.25
C GLY A 168 -0.93 -8.67 -11.47
N THR A 169 -1.53 -7.85 -10.59
CA THR A 169 -0.79 -6.87 -9.81
C THR A 169 -1.15 -6.97 -8.33
N ILE A 170 -0.13 -6.98 -7.48
CA ILE A 170 -0.27 -6.86 -6.02
C ILE A 170 0.37 -5.55 -5.60
N ILE A 171 -0.39 -4.69 -4.92
CA ILE A 171 0.10 -3.48 -4.29
C ILE A 171 -0.18 -3.60 -2.80
N THR A 172 0.86 -3.45 -1.98
CA THR A 172 0.71 -3.47 -0.53
C THR A 172 1.04 -2.11 0.04
N VAL A 173 0.12 -1.55 0.82
CA VAL A 173 0.34 -0.28 1.51
C VAL A 173 1.23 -0.53 2.73
N GLY A 174 2.49 -0.15 2.55
CA GLY A 174 3.53 -0.24 3.57
C GLY A 174 3.53 0.95 4.54
N SER A 175 4.71 1.28 5.03
CA SER A 175 4.94 2.49 5.84
C SER A 175 6.41 2.91 5.72
N GLY A 176 6.68 4.18 5.54
CA GLY A 176 8.04 4.74 5.62
C GLY A 176 8.69 4.49 6.98
N ALA A 177 7.88 4.47 8.05
CA ALA A 177 8.35 4.17 9.40
C ALA A 177 9.02 2.78 9.53
N ALA A 178 8.74 1.83 8.62
CA ALA A 178 9.33 0.49 8.65
C ALA A 178 10.87 0.50 8.57
N GLY A 179 11.47 1.54 8.00
CA GLY A 179 12.92 1.74 7.94
C GLY A 179 13.53 2.44 9.16
N SER A 180 12.74 2.77 10.18
CA SER A 180 13.17 3.58 11.32
C SER A 180 12.76 2.95 12.65
N THR A 181 13.28 3.51 13.75
CA THR A 181 12.92 3.06 15.10
C THR A 181 12.28 4.22 15.85
N PHE A 182 10.97 4.11 16.09
CA PHE A 182 10.20 5.07 16.88
C PHE A 182 9.72 4.43 18.18
N PRO A 183 9.79 5.14 19.33
CA PRO A 183 9.23 4.64 20.58
C PRO A 183 7.74 4.27 20.42
N ASN A 184 7.27 3.30 21.18
CA ASN A 184 5.88 2.87 21.27
C ASN A 184 5.31 2.18 19.99
N MET A 185 6.11 1.96 18.95
CA MET A 185 5.64 1.44 17.66
C MET A 185 6.27 0.08 17.29
N SER A 186 6.76 -0.68 18.26
CA SER A 186 7.54 -1.90 18.00
C SER A 186 6.76 -2.96 17.21
N SER A 187 5.50 -3.23 17.55
CA SER A 187 4.66 -4.21 16.83
C SER A 187 4.37 -3.74 15.40
N TYR A 188 3.96 -2.50 15.26
CA TYR A 188 3.60 -1.93 13.96
C TYR A 188 4.78 -1.90 13.00
N ILE A 189 5.89 -1.26 13.42
CA ILE A 189 7.07 -1.10 12.56
C ILE A 189 7.64 -2.46 12.15
N SER A 190 7.78 -3.39 13.12
CA SER A 190 8.28 -4.73 12.84
C SER A 190 7.36 -5.49 11.87
N SER A 191 6.02 -5.38 12.03
CA SER A 191 5.06 -6.01 11.12
C SER A 191 5.11 -5.41 9.72
N LYS A 192 5.25 -4.08 9.59
CA LYS A 192 5.38 -3.41 8.29
C LYS A 192 6.69 -3.74 7.59
N LEU A 193 7.80 -3.87 8.33
CA LEU A 193 9.06 -4.33 7.77
C LEU A 193 8.96 -5.78 7.24
N ALA A 194 8.35 -6.68 8.02
CA ALA A 194 8.09 -8.06 7.60
C ALA A 194 7.19 -8.11 6.35
N GLN A 195 6.15 -7.26 6.30
CA GLN A 195 5.24 -7.16 5.15
C GLN A 195 5.98 -6.71 3.88
N ILE A 196 6.84 -5.68 3.96
CA ILE A 196 7.65 -5.21 2.83
C ILE A 196 8.57 -6.34 2.33
N LYS A 197 9.24 -7.03 3.24
CA LYS A 197 10.14 -8.14 2.88
C LYS A 197 9.39 -9.30 2.23
N PHE A 198 8.17 -9.59 2.67
CA PHE A 198 7.31 -10.58 2.07
C PHE A 198 6.95 -10.24 0.61
N MET A 199 6.71 -8.97 0.29
CA MET A 199 6.44 -8.54 -1.10
C MET A 199 7.66 -8.77 -2.01
N GLU A 200 8.87 -8.59 -1.52
CA GLU A 200 10.09 -8.90 -2.29
C GLU A 200 10.18 -10.40 -2.64
N PHE A 201 9.78 -11.29 -1.71
CA PHE A 201 9.72 -12.73 -1.99
C PHE A 201 8.69 -13.07 -3.06
N ILE A 202 7.46 -12.52 -2.99
CA ILE A 202 6.44 -12.74 -4.01
C ILE A 202 6.97 -12.30 -5.39
N HIS A 203 7.64 -11.16 -5.47
CA HIS A 203 8.21 -10.68 -6.72
C HIS A 203 9.21 -11.67 -7.35
N VAL A 204 10.06 -12.30 -6.53
CA VAL A 204 11.07 -13.26 -7.00
C VAL A 204 10.44 -14.61 -7.34
N GLU A 205 9.49 -15.08 -6.53
CA GLU A 205 8.85 -16.40 -6.68
C GLU A 205 7.79 -16.42 -7.78
N HIS A 206 7.18 -15.25 -8.09
CA HIS A 206 6.11 -15.12 -9.09
C HIS A 206 6.44 -14.02 -10.12
N PRO A 207 7.42 -14.22 -11.01
CA PRO A 207 7.93 -13.17 -11.90
C PRO A 207 6.90 -12.62 -12.90
N GLY A 208 5.82 -13.35 -13.18
CA GLY A 208 4.71 -12.89 -14.02
C GLY A 208 3.75 -11.95 -13.29
N VAL A 209 3.78 -11.92 -11.94
CA VAL A 209 2.96 -11.03 -11.13
C VAL A 209 3.71 -9.73 -10.84
N ARG A 210 3.05 -8.61 -11.04
CA ARG A 210 3.60 -7.28 -10.72
C ARG A 210 3.39 -7.00 -9.24
N VAL A 211 4.47 -6.79 -8.49
CA VAL A 211 4.41 -6.62 -7.03
C VAL A 211 5.05 -5.30 -6.63
N PHE A 212 4.36 -4.51 -5.81
CA PHE A 212 4.83 -3.21 -5.34
C PHE A 212 4.50 -3.01 -3.87
N THR A 213 5.38 -2.29 -3.16
CA THR A 213 5.07 -1.71 -1.86
C THR A 213 4.88 -0.21 -2.00
N LEU A 214 3.74 0.30 -1.57
CA LEU A 214 3.36 1.70 -1.66
C LEU A 214 3.39 2.35 -0.27
N LEU A 215 4.18 3.40 -0.09
CA LEU A 215 4.20 4.23 1.11
C LEU A 215 3.18 5.37 0.92
N PRO A 216 2.12 5.45 1.76
CA PRO A 216 0.99 6.35 1.52
C PRO A 216 1.25 7.80 1.95
N GLY A 217 2.47 8.12 2.37
CA GLY A 217 2.77 9.41 3.00
C GLY A 217 2.35 9.48 4.47
N LEU A 218 2.30 10.69 5.01
CA LEU A 218 1.87 10.94 6.38
C LEU A 218 0.48 11.59 6.39
N LEU A 219 -0.52 10.78 6.71
CA LEU A 219 -1.94 11.06 6.55
C LEU A 219 -2.63 11.28 7.89
N LYS A 220 -3.62 12.15 7.92
CA LYS A 220 -4.49 12.36 9.07
C LYS A 220 -5.56 11.27 9.12
N THR A 221 -5.30 10.20 9.89
CA THR A 221 -6.19 9.06 10.06
C THR A 221 -6.43 8.75 11.53
N GLU A 222 -7.35 7.83 11.83
CA GLU A 222 -7.56 7.31 13.21
C GLU A 222 -6.30 6.62 13.77
N MET A 223 -5.40 6.13 12.91
CA MET A 223 -4.13 5.49 13.31
C MET A 223 -3.02 6.49 13.62
N THR A 224 -3.15 7.75 13.21
CA THR A 224 -2.07 8.74 13.35
C THR A 224 -2.01 9.22 14.79
N ALA A 225 -0.91 8.92 15.49
CA ALA A 225 -0.70 9.37 16.86
C ALA A 225 -0.68 10.91 16.94
N LYS A 226 -1.15 11.46 18.06
CA LYS A 226 -1.39 12.91 18.21
C LYS A 226 -0.17 13.78 17.91
N GLU A 227 1.01 13.31 18.29
CA GLU A 227 2.28 14.00 18.07
C GLU A 227 2.68 14.10 16.58
N TYR A 228 2.14 13.25 15.73
CA TYR A 228 2.39 13.26 14.27
C TYR A 228 1.34 14.03 13.47
N LEU A 229 0.19 14.39 14.09
CA LEU A 229 -0.89 15.11 13.39
C LEU A 229 -0.46 16.41 12.70
N PRO A 230 0.45 17.24 13.27
CA PRO A 230 0.91 18.46 12.58
C PRO A 230 1.65 18.20 11.27
N PHE A 231 2.29 17.02 11.14
CA PHE A 231 3.04 16.60 9.97
C PHE A 231 2.17 15.84 8.95
N ALA A 232 0.98 15.41 9.36
CA ALA A 232 0.03 14.61 8.56
C ALA A 232 -0.72 15.51 7.56
N ARG A 233 -0.06 15.83 6.44
CA ARG A 233 -0.50 16.84 5.48
C ARG A 233 -0.71 16.30 4.07
N ASP A 234 -0.40 15.01 3.84
CA ASP A 234 -0.50 14.43 2.51
C ASP A 234 -1.96 14.19 2.11
N ASP A 235 -2.26 14.45 0.83
CA ASP A 235 -3.57 14.11 0.26
C ASP A 235 -3.69 12.58 0.09
N PRO A 236 -4.70 11.92 0.68
CA PRO A 236 -4.90 10.48 0.50
C PRO A 236 -5.12 10.07 -0.96
N MET A 237 -5.61 10.98 -1.81
CA MET A 237 -5.79 10.72 -3.25
C MET A 237 -4.46 10.45 -3.97
N LEU A 238 -3.31 10.95 -3.48
CA LEU A 238 -1.99 10.57 -3.99
C LEU A 238 -1.79 9.04 -3.96
N THR A 239 -2.27 8.37 -2.89
CA THR A 239 -2.21 6.91 -2.80
C THR A 239 -3.10 6.24 -3.86
N GLY A 240 -4.28 6.81 -4.10
CA GLY A 240 -5.18 6.37 -5.17
C GLY A 240 -4.53 6.48 -6.55
N GLY A 241 -4.02 7.65 -6.90
CA GLY A 241 -3.33 7.91 -8.18
C GLY A 241 -2.09 7.06 -8.37
N MET A 242 -1.23 6.96 -7.34
CA MET A 242 -0.04 6.10 -7.37
C MET A 242 -0.40 4.63 -7.57
N SER A 243 -1.49 4.13 -6.94
CA SER A 243 -1.95 2.75 -7.14
C SER A 243 -2.35 2.46 -8.59
N LEU A 244 -2.93 3.44 -9.28
CA LEU A 244 -3.23 3.36 -10.71
C LEU A 244 -1.96 3.40 -11.56
N PHE A 245 -1.03 4.33 -11.28
CA PHE A 245 0.25 4.42 -11.97
C PHE A 245 1.03 3.11 -11.91
N LEU A 246 1.12 2.47 -10.73
CA LEU A 246 1.78 1.19 -10.53
C LEU A 246 1.15 0.05 -11.35
N CYS A 247 -0.07 0.23 -11.86
CA CYS A 247 -0.72 -0.68 -12.79
C CYS A 247 -0.41 -0.40 -14.27
N THR A 248 0.32 0.66 -14.60
CA THR A 248 0.75 0.98 -15.97
C THR A 248 2.08 0.30 -16.32
N HIS A 249 2.41 0.19 -17.62
CA HIS A 249 3.72 -0.32 -18.05
C HIS A 249 4.87 0.63 -17.68
N ARG A 250 4.60 1.92 -17.49
CA ARG A 250 5.60 2.90 -17.02
C ARG A 250 6.24 2.49 -15.70
N ALA A 251 5.50 1.77 -14.85
CA ALA A 251 5.99 1.31 -13.55
C ALA A 251 6.70 -0.07 -13.58
N ASP A 252 6.89 -0.71 -14.73
CA ASP A 252 7.42 -2.07 -14.79
C ASP A 252 8.84 -2.22 -14.21
N TRP A 253 9.66 -1.21 -14.33
CA TRP A 253 11.01 -1.18 -13.78
C TRP A 253 11.08 -1.04 -12.25
N LEU A 254 9.95 -0.67 -11.61
CA LEU A 254 9.82 -0.52 -10.16
C LEU A 254 9.40 -1.81 -9.44
N ARG A 255 9.11 -2.89 -10.17
CA ARG A 255 8.60 -4.15 -9.61
C ARG A 255 9.47 -4.67 -8.46
N GLY A 256 8.81 -5.18 -7.42
CA GLY A 256 9.44 -5.67 -6.19
C GLY A 256 10.05 -4.56 -5.35
N GLY A 257 9.81 -3.29 -5.67
CA GLY A 257 10.36 -2.13 -4.97
C GLY A 257 9.34 -1.41 -4.09
N ILE A 258 9.87 -0.44 -3.36
CA ILE A 258 9.14 0.50 -2.53
C ILE A 258 8.94 1.78 -3.34
N MET A 259 7.74 2.35 -3.27
CA MET A 259 7.36 3.63 -3.86
C MET A 259 6.71 4.52 -2.81
N SER A 260 7.09 5.78 -2.72
CA SER A 260 6.38 6.77 -1.91
C SER A 260 5.49 7.64 -2.79
N VAL A 261 4.29 7.97 -2.31
CA VAL A 261 3.40 8.92 -2.98
C VAL A 261 3.97 10.33 -3.06
N ASN A 262 4.96 10.64 -2.20
CA ASN A 262 5.62 11.95 -2.14
C ASN A 262 6.73 12.12 -3.19
N TRP A 263 7.14 11.05 -3.87
CA TRP A 263 8.19 11.11 -4.90
C TRP A 263 7.63 11.56 -6.24
N ASP A 264 8.40 12.35 -6.95
CA ASP A 264 8.06 12.79 -8.29
C ASP A 264 8.35 11.69 -9.31
N ILE A 265 7.33 11.28 -10.07
CA ILE A 265 7.44 10.18 -11.03
C ILE A 265 8.37 10.53 -12.19
N GLU A 266 8.27 11.75 -12.72
CA GLU A 266 9.06 12.18 -13.87
C GLU A 266 10.54 12.26 -13.51
N GLU A 267 10.87 12.82 -12.33
CA GLU A 267 12.24 12.83 -11.82
C GLU A 267 12.79 11.41 -11.59
N MET A 268 11.94 10.49 -11.11
CA MET A 268 12.34 9.09 -10.96
C MET A 268 12.60 8.40 -12.31
N GLU A 269 11.79 8.66 -13.34
CA GLU A 269 11.99 8.14 -14.68
C GLU A 269 13.28 8.67 -15.32
N GLU A 270 13.62 9.95 -15.11
CA GLU A 270 14.90 10.53 -15.54
C GLU A 270 16.11 9.81 -14.90
N HIS A 271 15.96 9.31 -13.67
CA HIS A 271 17.00 8.61 -12.91
C HIS A 271 16.82 7.09 -12.85
N GLN A 272 15.98 6.50 -13.69
CA GLN A 272 15.61 5.10 -13.68
C GLN A 272 16.82 4.15 -13.63
N GLU A 273 17.80 4.34 -14.52
CA GLU A 273 18.99 3.46 -14.61
C GLU A 273 19.79 3.46 -13.30
N GLU A 274 19.94 4.62 -12.67
CA GLU A 274 20.65 4.76 -11.41
C GLU A 274 19.89 4.09 -10.26
N ILE A 275 18.58 4.33 -10.16
CA ILE A 275 17.72 3.74 -9.12
C ILE A 275 17.75 2.22 -9.18
N VAL A 276 17.65 1.64 -10.39
CA VAL A 276 17.67 0.18 -10.58
C VAL A 276 19.05 -0.38 -10.27
N ARG A 277 20.11 0.21 -10.82
CA ARG A 277 21.49 -0.25 -10.61
C ARG A 277 21.89 -0.26 -9.14
N GLU A 278 21.50 0.76 -8.39
CA GLU A 278 21.87 0.93 -6.99
C GLU A 278 20.83 0.34 -6.01
N GLY A 279 19.70 -0.12 -6.52
CA GLY A 279 18.63 -0.69 -5.70
C GLY A 279 18.04 0.32 -4.71
N ARG A 280 17.94 1.61 -5.09
CA ARG A 280 17.55 2.69 -4.18
C ARG A 280 16.12 2.56 -3.65
N ASN A 281 15.28 1.79 -4.33
CA ASN A 281 13.91 1.49 -3.92
C ASN A 281 13.75 0.08 -3.33
N LYS A 282 14.81 -0.51 -2.79
CA LYS A 282 14.82 -1.86 -2.16
C LYS A 282 15.22 -1.79 -0.70
N LEU A 283 14.74 -2.76 0.10
CA LEU A 283 15.26 -2.94 1.46
C LEU A 283 16.69 -3.48 1.41
N SER A 284 17.59 -2.84 2.15
CA SER A 284 18.97 -3.27 2.30
C SER A 284 19.49 -2.94 3.70
N PHE A 285 20.68 -3.50 4.06
CA PHE A 285 21.43 -3.05 5.22
C PHE A 285 22.13 -1.73 4.88
N VAL A 286 21.52 -0.61 5.25
CA VAL A 286 21.76 0.73 4.71
C VAL A 286 23.20 1.23 4.86
N ASN A 287 23.93 0.89 5.92
CA ASN A 287 25.23 1.47 6.24
C ASN A 287 26.36 0.44 6.33
N ALA A 288 26.12 -0.79 5.89
CA ALA A 288 27.14 -1.83 5.92
C ALA A 288 27.46 -2.31 4.50
N ARG A 289 28.74 -2.27 4.14
CA ARG A 289 29.25 -3.05 3.02
C ARG A 289 29.54 -4.44 3.54
N LEU A 290 28.83 -5.43 3.02
CA LEU A 290 28.98 -6.83 3.39
C LEU A 290 29.53 -7.63 2.20
N GLY A 291 30.22 -8.75 2.46
CA GLY A 291 30.77 -9.62 1.44
C GLY A 291 32.21 -9.26 1.03
N LYS A 292 32.67 -9.83 -0.08
CA LYS A 292 34.05 -9.68 -0.55
C LYS A 292 34.36 -8.22 -0.87
N GLY A 293 35.35 -7.62 -0.18
CA GLY A 293 35.74 -6.22 -0.32
C GLY A 293 34.87 -5.24 0.48
N GLY A 294 33.92 -5.72 1.27
CA GLY A 294 33.00 -4.92 2.06
C GLY A 294 33.48 -4.59 3.47
N HIS A 295 34.74 -4.14 3.64
CA HIS A 295 35.26 -3.77 4.96
C HIS A 295 35.00 -2.30 5.26
N PRO A 296 34.28 -1.95 6.36
CA PRO A 296 34.01 -0.56 6.71
C PRO A 296 35.23 0.23 7.16
N TRP A 297 36.35 -0.47 7.41
CA TRP A 297 37.63 0.09 7.91
C TRP A 297 38.79 -0.01 6.90
N ALA A 298 38.51 -0.25 5.64
CA ALA A 298 39.53 -0.28 4.61
C ALA A 298 39.89 1.11 4.13
#